data_0d1bdba452f066c52995654c89bd5546
#
_entry.id   0d1bdba452f066c52995654c89bd5546
#
_cell.length_a   1.000
_cell.length_b   1.000
_cell.length_c   1.000
_cell.angle_alpha   90.00
_cell.angle_beta   90.00
_cell.angle_gamma   90.00
#
_symmetry.space_group_name_H-M   'P 1'
#
loop_
_entity.id
_entity.type
_entity.pdbx_description
1 polymer ?
#
loop_
_entity_poly.entity_id
_entity_poly.type
_entity_poly.pdbx_seq_one_letter_code
_entity_poly.pdbx_strand_id
1 'polypeptide(L)'
;MDIAQIFKNNQKWVQDKLDTNTSFFEELGKGQNPEMLYIGCSDSRVSAEELMGAVPGEVFVHRNIGNMVIGTDLNALSVIDYAVYHLKVKHIVICGHYACGGVKAAMQSEDLGLLNPWLRSIRDVYRLHRHELAAIANEEKKYSRLVELNVQEQCVNLIKTAAVQKAYRDRGLKVYGWVFDVHTGRLIDLKIDFEGILKGIMEIYHLD
;
A
#
# COMPACT_ATOMS: atom_id res chain seq x y z
N MET A 1 -18.78 2.23 18.99
CA MET A 1 -19.71 2.22 17.82
C MET A 1 -20.81 1.22 18.14
N ASP A 2 -22.08 1.61 18.03
CA ASP A 2 -23.21 0.70 18.24
C ASP A 2 -23.42 -0.14 16.97
N ILE A 3 -23.52 -1.47 17.12
CA ILE A 3 -23.71 -2.41 15.99
C ILE A 3 -25.04 -2.14 15.27
N ALA A 4 -26.13 -1.87 16.01
CA ALA A 4 -27.42 -1.56 15.40
C ALA A 4 -27.37 -0.27 14.57
N GLN A 5 -26.55 0.70 14.96
CA GLN A 5 -26.36 1.94 14.21
C GLN A 5 -25.62 1.69 12.89
N ILE A 6 -24.72 0.69 12.82
CA ILE A 6 -24.02 0.35 11.57
C ILE A 6 -25.03 -0.06 10.48
N PHE A 7 -26.00 -0.90 10.83
CA PHE A 7 -27.04 -1.32 9.85
C PHE A 7 -27.92 -0.16 9.39
N LYS A 8 -28.27 0.77 10.29
CA LYS A 8 -29.01 1.99 9.92
C LYS A 8 -28.18 2.87 8.98
N ASN A 9 -26.89 3.04 9.28
CA ASN A 9 -25.98 3.79 8.41
C ASN A 9 -25.87 3.15 7.02
N ASN A 10 -25.79 1.80 6.96
CA ASN A 10 -25.77 1.08 5.70
C ASN A 10 -27.07 1.26 4.90
N GLN A 11 -28.24 1.18 5.55
CA GLN A 11 -29.52 1.44 4.89
C GLN A 11 -29.57 2.86 4.29
N LYS A 12 -29.11 3.86 5.05
CA LYS A 12 -29.00 5.22 4.53
C LYS A 12 -28.04 5.31 3.35
N TRP A 13 -26.86 4.73 3.45
CA TRP A 13 -25.88 4.68 2.36
C TRP A 13 -26.44 4.02 1.09
N VAL A 14 -27.20 2.93 1.23
CA VAL A 14 -27.88 2.28 0.10
C VAL A 14 -28.86 3.25 -0.55
N GLN A 15 -29.69 3.94 0.24
CA GLN A 15 -30.64 4.90 -0.30
C GLN A 15 -29.95 6.06 -1.01
N ASP A 16 -28.93 6.64 -0.40
CA ASP A 16 -28.15 7.74 -0.97
C ASP A 16 -27.52 7.34 -2.34
N LYS A 17 -27.10 6.08 -2.49
CA LYS A 17 -26.59 5.56 -3.77
C LYS A 17 -27.68 5.39 -4.82
N LEU A 18 -28.82 4.83 -4.45
CA LEU A 18 -29.96 4.62 -5.35
C LEU A 18 -30.59 5.95 -5.78
N ASP A 19 -30.62 6.95 -4.91
CA ASP A 19 -31.12 8.30 -5.24
C ASP A 19 -30.23 8.99 -6.30
N THR A 20 -28.93 8.64 -6.33
CA THR A 20 -27.98 9.18 -7.31
C THR A 20 -27.96 8.36 -8.60
N ASN A 21 -28.01 7.04 -8.49
CA ASN A 21 -28.00 6.08 -9.61
C ASN A 21 -28.85 4.86 -9.24
N THR A 22 -30.04 4.73 -9.82
CA THR A 22 -30.97 3.63 -9.52
C THR A 22 -30.45 2.26 -9.90
N SER A 23 -29.48 2.15 -10.85
CA SER A 23 -28.85 0.91 -11.27
C SER A 23 -27.52 0.60 -10.54
N PHE A 24 -27.11 1.43 -9.57
CA PHE A 24 -25.79 1.34 -8.93
C PHE A 24 -25.41 -0.07 -8.48
N PHE A 25 -26.27 -0.73 -7.72
CA PHE A 25 -25.97 -2.09 -7.22
C PHE A 25 -26.14 -3.17 -8.27
N GLU A 26 -27.00 -2.98 -9.26
CA GLU A 26 -27.08 -3.89 -10.41
C GLU A 26 -25.77 -3.86 -11.22
N GLU A 27 -25.22 -2.69 -11.47
CA GLU A 27 -23.93 -2.52 -12.15
C GLU A 27 -22.77 -3.09 -11.32
N LEU A 28 -22.71 -2.78 -10.03
CA LEU A 28 -21.70 -3.28 -9.11
C LEU A 28 -21.73 -4.81 -9.01
N GLY A 29 -22.90 -5.42 -9.06
CA GLY A 29 -23.11 -6.88 -9.01
C GLY A 29 -22.63 -7.63 -10.26
N LYS A 30 -22.38 -6.97 -11.38
CA LYS A 30 -21.89 -7.61 -12.62
C LYS A 30 -20.42 -8.03 -12.55
N GLY A 31 -19.64 -7.52 -11.58
CA GLY A 31 -18.24 -7.86 -11.39
C GLY A 31 -17.38 -6.66 -11.04
N GLN A 32 -16.07 -6.84 -11.05
CA GLN A 32 -15.11 -5.76 -10.80
C GLN A 32 -14.07 -5.67 -11.93
N ASN A 33 -13.62 -4.48 -12.23
CA ASN A 33 -12.55 -4.22 -13.19
C ASN A 33 -11.69 -3.04 -12.71
N PRO A 34 -11.05 -3.16 -11.54
CA PRO A 34 -10.23 -2.08 -10.99
C PRO A 34 -9.00 -1.85 -11.86
N GLU A 35 -8.65 -0.59 -12.07
CA GLU A 35 -7.41 -0.25 -12.79
C GLU A 35 -6.19 -0.23 -11.86
N MET A 36 -6.42 -0.26 -10.55
CA MET A 36 -5.38 -0.08 -9.53
C MET A 36 -5.47 -1.11 -8.42
N LEU A 37 -4.29 -1.64 -8.01
CA LEU A 37 -4.09 -2.27 -6.70
C LEU A 37 -3.49 -1.23 -5.74
N TYR A 38 -4.13 -1.03 -4.61
CA TYR A 38 -3.61 -0.23 -3.50
C TYR A 38 -3.15 -1.16 -2.36
N ILE A 39 -1.90 -1.00 -1.93
CA ILE A 39 -1.34 -1.69 -0.75
C ILE A 39 -1.02 -0.64 0.30
N GLY A 40 -1.80 -0.60 1.37
CA GLY A 40 -1.70 0.41 2.40
C GLY A 40 -1.58 -0.11 3.83
N CYS A 41 -1.49 0.84 4.77
CA CYS A 41 -1.50 0.51 6.18
C CYS A 41 -2.89 0.15 6.69
N SER A 42 -2.97 -0.77 7.68
CA SER A 42 -4.20 -1.08 8.41
C SER A 42 -4.67 0.03 9.37
N ASP A 43 -3.95 1.14 9.46
CA ASP A 43 -4.31 2.29 10.31
C ASP A 43 -5.72 2.79 9.99
N SER A 44 -6.56 2.91 11.01
CA SER A 44 -7.99 3.24 10.86
C SER A 44 -8.26 4.66 10.31
N ARG A 45 -7.24 5.52 10.33
CA ARG A 45 -7.32 6.89 9.79
C ARG A 45 -7.07 6.96 8.28
N VAL A 46 -6.65 5.84 7.67
CA VAL A 46 -6.25 5.78 6.25
C VAL A 46 -7.23 4.88 5.51
N SER A 47 -8.25 5.49 4.90
CA SER A 47 -9.22 4.80 4.04
C SER A 47 -8.80 4.96 2.60
N ALA A 48 -8.48 3.86 1.92
CA ALA A 48 -7.93 3.89 0.57
C ALA A 48 -8.86 4.61 -0.42
N GLU A 49 -10.12 4.24 -0.43
CA GLU A 49 -11.11 4.80 -1.35
C GLU A 49 -11.38 6.27 -1.05
N GLU A 50 -11.53 6.61 0.22
CA GLU A 50 -11.86 7.98 0.64
C GLU A 50 -10.76 8.97 0.29
N LEU A 51 -9.48 8.62 0.58
CA LEU A 51 -8.35 9.52 0.32
C LEU A 51 -8.05 9.73 -1.17
N MET A 52 -8.51 8.81 -2.03
CA MET A 52 -8.39 8.91 -3.48
C MET A 52 -9.66 9.44 -4.17
N GLY A 53 -10.76 9.60 -3.43
CA GLY A 53 -12.05 9.94 -4.00
C GLY A 53 -12.62 8.84 -4.90
N ALA A 54 -12.24 7.59 -4.67
CA ALA A 54 -12.66 6.44 -5.46
C ALA A 54 -14.01 5.89 -4.98
N VAL A 55 -14.76 5.31 -5.91
CA VAL A 55 -16.02 4.64 -5.60
C VAL A 55 -15.86 3.12 -5.55
N PRO A 56 -16.81 2.38 -4.93
CA PRO A 56 -16.74 0.91 -4.88
C PRO A 56 -16.56 0.29 -6.28
N GLY A 57 -15.57 -0.62 -6.39
CA GLY A 57 -15.23 -1.33 -7.62
C GLY A 57 -14.04 -0.76 -8.41
N GLU A 58 -13.58 0.46 -8.10
CA GLU A 58 -12.48 1.11 -8.84
C GLU A 58 -11.09 0.71 -8.37
N VAL A 59 -10.94 0.32 -7.10
CA VAL A 59 -9.64 0.01 -6.49
C VAL A 59 -9.67 -1.35 -5.83
N PHE A 60 -8.70 -2.20 -6.16
CA PHE A 60 -8.47 -3.45 -5.44
C PHE A 60 -7.55 -3.16 -4.25
N VAL A 61 -7.94 -3.53 -3.03
CA VAL A 61 -7.28 -3.04 -1.81
C VAL A 61 -6.69 -4.19 -1.00
N HIS A 62 -5.42 -4.04 -0.61
CA HIS A 62 -4.77 -4.83 0.42
C HIS A 62 -4.25 -3.93 1.54
N ARG A 63 -4.40 -4.37 2.80
CA ARG A 63 -3.94 -3.59 3.95
C ARG A 63 -3.29 -4.49 4.98
N ASN A 64 -2.14 -4.04 5.48
CA ASN A 64 -1.42 -4.69 6.58
C ASN A 64 -0.68 -3.65 7.42
N ILE A 65 -0.11 -4.03 8.57
CA ILE A 65 0.65 -3.10 9.41
C ILE A 65 1.90 -2.64 8.66
N GLY A 66 1.98 -1.33 8.36
CA GLY A 66 3.13 -0.70 7.70
C GLY A 66 3.19 -0.90 6.18
N ASN A 67 2.07 -1.21 5.51
CA ASN A 67 1.99 -1.31 4.04
C ASN A 67 3.08 -2.21 3.41
N MET A 68 3.33 -3.35 4.04
CA MET A 68 4.45 -4.24 3.73
C MET A 68 4.19 -5.14 2.52
N VAL A 69 5.25 -5.34 1.73
CA VAL A 69 5.37 -6.39 0.72
C VAL A 69 6.58 -7.25 1.09
N ILE A 70 6.32 -8.39 1.72
CA ILE A 70 7.35 -9.31 2.19
C ILE A 70 7.33 -10.55 1.29
N GLY A 71 8.50 -10.96 0.78
CA GLY A 71 8.61 -12.06 -0.19
C GLY A 71 8.16 -13.44 0.31
N THR A 72 7.91 -13.59 1.62
CA THR A 72 7.37 -14.82 2.24
C THR A 72 5.94 -14.65 2.73
N ASP A 73 5.34 -13.48 2.59
CA ASP A 73 3.94 -13.24 2.97
C ASP A 73 2.99 -13.65 1.84
N LEU A 74 2.52 -14.90 1.89
CA LEU A 74 1.56 -15.42 0.92
C LEU A 74 0.27 -14.60 0.84
N ASN A 75 -0.12 -13.90 1.89
CA ASN A 75 -1.32 -13.07 1.85
C ASN A 75 -1.12 -11.88 0.89
N ALA A 76 -0.07 -11.09 1.07
CA ALA A 76 0.23 -9.99 0.16
C ALA A 76 0.54 -10.50 -1.27
N LEU A 77 1.34 -11.56 -1.40
CA LEU A 77 1.72 -12.11 -2.70
C LEU A 77 0.52 -12.64 -3.49
N SER A 78 -0.44 -13.31 -2.86
CA SER A 78 -1.65 -13.79 -3.55
C SER A 78 -2.56 -12.65 -4.02
N VAL A 79 -2.64 -11.56 -3.26
CA VAL A 79 -3.37 -10.36 -3.69
C VAL A 79 -2.69 -9.71 -4.89
N ILE A 80 -1.36 -9.59 -4.87
CA ILE A 80 -0.57 -9.07 -5.99
C ILE A 80 -0.76 -9.92 -7.24
N ASP A 81 -0.64 -11.24 -7.09
CA ASP A 81 -0.78 -12.19 -8.20
C ASP A 81 -2.18 -12.12 -8.81
N TYR A 82 -3.23 -12.11 -7.99
CA TYR A 82 -4.61 -11.97 -8.43
C TYR A 82 -4.85 -10.64 -9.16
N ALA A 83 -4.37 -9.53 -8.60
CA ALA A 83 -4.50 -8.20 -9.20
C ALA A 83 -3.79 -8.13 -10.58
N VAL A 84 -2.59 -8.73 -10.68
CA VAL A 84 -1.78 -8.67 -11.90
C VAL A 84 -2.28 -9.61 -12.98
N TYR A 85 -2.57 -10.87 -12.66
CA TYR A 85 -2.89 -11.89 -13.67
C TYR A 85 -4.40 -12.00 -13.96
N HIS A 86 -5.25 -11.83 -12.96
CA HIS A 86 -6.70 -11.99 -13.13
C HIS A 86 -7.40 -10.65 -13.39
N LEU A 87 -7.17 -9.65 -12.55
CA LEU A 87 -7.80 -8.32 -12.70
C LEU A 87 -7.06 -7.46 -13.73
N LYS A 88 -5.79 -7.77 -14.04
CA LYS A 88 -4.97 -7.05 -15.02
C LYS A 88 -4.84 -5.55 -14.73
N VAL A 89 -4.73 -5.20 -13.45
CA VAL A 89 -4.56 -3.81 -13.03
C VAL A 89 -3.41 -3.14 -13.79
N LYS A 90 -3.57 -1.86 -14.10
CA LYS A 90 -2.56 -1.06 -14.82
C LYS A 90 -1.54 -0.45 -13.87
N HIS A 91 -1.96 -0.23 -12.62
CA HIS A 91 -1.20 0.50 -11.61
C HIS A 91 -1.17 -0.27 -10.30
N ILE A 92 -0.02 -0.28 -9.61
CA ILE A 92 0.07 -0.72 -8.22
C ILE A 92 0.66 0.41 -7.39
N VAL A 93 0.01 0.73 -6.29
CA VAL A 93 0.42 1.79 -5.37
C VAL A 93 0.78 1.18 -4.02
N ILE A 94 1.97 1.46 -3.53
CA ILE A 94 2.34 1.28 -2.13
C ILE A 94 2.10 2.62 -1.42
N CYS A 95 1.17 2.65 -0.47
CA CYS A 95 0.83 3.87 0.24
C CYS A 95 1.12 3.73 1.73
N GLY A 96 2.18 4.40 2.19
CA GLY A 96 2.43 4.63 3.61
C GLY A 96 1.67 5.85 4.13
N HIS A 97 1.86 6.16 5.40
CA HIS A 97 1.32 7.40 5.97
C HIS A 97 2.24 7.92 7.08
N TYR A 98 2.33 9.23 7.23
CA TYR A 98 3.03 9.80 8.38
C TYR A 98 2.31 9.43 9.68
N ALA A 99 3.05 9.47 10.78
CA ALA A 99 2.59 9.00 12.09
C ALA A 99 2.12 7.52 12.11
N CYS A 100 2.76 6.65 11.31
CA CYS A 100 2.47 5.21 11.27
C CYS A 100 2.94 4.51 12.54
N GLY A 101 2.00 3.94 13.31
CA GLY A 101 2.32 3.22 14.55
C GLY A 101 3.27 2.03 14.35
N GLY A 102 3.14 1.29 13.26
CA GLY A 102 4.02 0.15 12.93
C GLY A 102 5.47 0.58 12.68
N VAL A 103 5.67 1.67 11.93
CA VAL A 103 7.02 2.23 11.68
C VAL A 103 7.61 2.78 12.97
N LYS A 104 6.83 3.48 13.81
CA LYS A 104 7.27 3.96 15.12
C LYS A 104 7.69 2.82 16.02
N ALA A 105 6.89 1.76 16.08
CA ALA A 105 7.18 0.57 16.87
C ALA A 105 8.49 -0.14 16.43
N ALA A 106 8.78 -0.13 15.12
CA ALA A 106 10.03 -0.68 14.61
C ALA A 106 11.29 0.09 15.06
N MET A 107 11.16 1.39 15.40
CA MET A 107 12.25 2.22 15.91
C MET A 107 12.48 2.06 17.42
N GLN A 108 11.58 1.37 18.13
CA GLN A 108 11.65 1.17 19.57
C GLN A 108 12.34 -0.17 19.91
N SER A 109 12.98 -0.22 21.09
CA SER A 109 13.64 -1.41 21.61
C SER A 109 12.72 -2.35 22.40
N GLU A 110 11.45 -2.00 22.50
CA GLU A 110 10.47 -2.78 23.29
C GLU A 110 10.18 -4.13 22.65
N ASP A 111 9.91 -5.12 23.50
CA ASP A 111 9.39 -6.41 23.07
C ASP A 111 7.88 -6.31 22.83
N LEU A 112 7.47 -6.48 21.58
CA LEU A 112 6.08 -6.41 21.13
C LEU A 112 5.51 -7.81 20.79
N GLY A 113 6.09 -8.87 21.35
CA GLY A 113 5.62 -10.23 21.20
C GLY A 113 5.48 -10.67 19.74
N LEU A 114 4.30 -11.14 19.35
CA LEU A 114 4.02 -11.62 18.00
C LEU A 114 4.27 -10.58 16.88
N LEU A 115 4.24 -9.29 17.21
CA LEU A 115 4.50 -8.24 16.22
C LEU A 115 5.98 -8.14 15.84
N ASN A 116 6.91 -8.58 16.69
CA ASN A 116 8.35 -8.46 16.44
C ASN A 116 8.83 -9.11 15.12
N PRO A 117 8.44 -10.34 14.75
CA PRO A 117 8.79 -10.93 13.46
C PRO A 117 8.33 -10.08 12.27
N TRP A 118 7.14 -9.48 12.35
CA TRP A 118 6.62 -8.61 11.31
C TRP A 118 7.43 -7.31 11.19
N LEU A 119 7.71 -6.66 12.34
CA LEU A 119 8.48 -5.41 12.38
C LEU A 119 9.94 -5.58 11.96
N ARG A 120 10.46 -6.81 11.92
CA ARG A 120 11.83 -7.09 11.46
C ARG A 120 12.09 -6.53 10.08
N SER A 121 11.13 -6.66 9.18
CA SER A 121 11.26 -6.15 7.81
C SER A 121 11.39 -4.62 7.77
N ILE A 122 10.68 -3.89 8.65
CA ILE A 122 10.84 -2.44 8.78
C ILE A 122 12.19 -2.08 9.44
N ARG A 123 12.63 -2.88 10.43
CA ARG A 123 13.96 -2.72 11.02
C ARG A 123 15.09 -3.00 10.02
N ASP A 124 14.88 -3.88 9.05
CA ASP A 124 15.83 -4.09 7.95
C ASP A 124 15.89 -2.87 7.02
N VAL A 125 14.78 -2.19 6.74
CA VAL A 125 14.78 -0.90 6.05
C VAL A 125 15.59 0.14 6.84
N TYR A 126 15.35 0.25 8.15
CA TYR A 126 16.14 1.14 9.02
C TYR A 126 17.64 0.83 8.93
N ARG A 127 18.02 -0.45 8.99
CA ARG A 127 19.42 -0.91 8.92
C ARG A 127 20.04 -0.58 7.56
N LEU A 128 19.31 -0.76 6.47
CA LEU A 128 19.74 -0.47 5.10
C LEU A 128 20.06 1.01 4.93
N HIS A 129 19.22 1.88 5.48
CA HIS A 129 19.32 3.33 5.35
C HIS A 129 19.90 4.01 6.60
N ARG A 130 20.62 3.26 7.46
CA ARG A 130 21.08 3.76 8.77
C ARG A 130 21.94 5.02 8.68
N HIS A 131 22.76 5.18 7.63
CA HIS A 131 23.64 6.32 7.46
C HIS A 131 22.87 7.58 7.14
N GLU A 132 21.87 7.50 6.26
CA GLU A 132 20.97 8.59 5.94
C GLU A 132 20.16 9.00 7.18
N LEU A 133 19.55 8.02 7.87
CA LEU A 133 18.75 8.26 9.06
C LEU A 133 19.57 8.84 10.22
N ALA A 134 20.83 8.43 10.39
CA ALA A 134 21.73 8.94 11.42
C ALA A 134 22.12 10.42 11.19
N ALA A 135 22.11 10.89 9.95
CA ALA A 135 22.38 12.29 9.63
C ALA A 135 21.20 13.23 9.99
N ILE A 136 20.02 12.69 10.29
CA ILE A 136 18.84 13.46 10.66
C ILE A 136 18.79 13.61 12.18
N ALA A 137 19.15 14.78 12.70
CA ALA A 137 19.19 15.04 14.13
C ALA A 137 17.80 15.12 14.79
N ASN A 138 16.77 15.54 14.06
CA ASN A 138 15.41 15.64 14.58
C ASN A 138 14.71 14.29 14.49
N GLU A 139 14.32 13.72 15.63
CA GLU A 139 13.71 12.36 15.70
C GLU A 139 12.39 12.26 14.93
N GLU A 140 11.57 13.31 14.90
CA GLU A 140 10.31 13.31 14.18
C GLU A 140 10.51 13.32 12.66
N LYS A 141 11.50 14.11 12.19
CA LYS A 141 11.91 14.08 10.78
C LYS A 141 12.53 12.72 10.40
N LYS A 142 13.35 12.14 11.27
CA LYS A 142 13.90 10.79 11.09
C LYS A 142 12.81 9.74 10.97
N TYR A 143 11.81 9.82 11.84
CA TYR A 143 10.65 8.94 11.79
C TYR A 143 9.85 9.10 10.48
N SER A 144 9.55 10.33 10.08
CA SER A 144 8.87 10.61 8.83
C SER A 144 9.67 10.09 7.62
N ARG A 145 11.00 10.27 7.66
CA ARG A 145 11.88 9.76 6.61
C ARG A 145 11.89 8.23 6.55
N LEU A 146 11.85 7.55 7.69
CA LEU A 146 11.73 6.08 7.71
C LEU A 146 10.39 5.60 7.12
N VAL A 147 9.30 6.34 7.29
CA VAL A 147 8.03 6.04 6.60
C VAL A 147 8.22 6.08 5.09
N GLU A 148 8.86 7.12 4.56
CA GLU A 148 9.13 7.26 3.12
C GLU A 148 10.04 6.14 2.60
N LEU A 149 11.14 5.86 3.30
CA LEU A 149 12.08 4.78 2.96
C LEU A 149 11.40 3.41 2.99
N ASN A 150 10.52 3.18 3.97
CA ASN A 150 9.74 1.94 4.00
C ASN A 150 8.86 1.80 2.74
N VAL A 151 8.16 2.85 2.33
CA VAL A 151 7.40 2.83 1.07
C VAL A 151 8.30 2.52 -0.13
N GLN A 152 9.47 3.18 -0.23
CA GLN A 152 10.43 2.93 -1.31
C GLN A 152 10.89 1.48 -1.36
N GLU A 153 11.28 0.90 -0.22
CA GLU A 153 11.73 -0.50 -0.16
C GLU A 153 10.59 -1.50 -0.44
N GLN A 154 9.34 -1.19 -0.06
CA GLN A 154 8.22 -2.03 -0.44
C GLN A 154 7.93 -1.94 -1.95
N CYS A 155 8.13 -0.80 -2.60
CA CYS A 155 8.11 -0.70 -4.07
C CYS A 155 9.22 -1.56 -4.71
N VAL A 156 10.44 -1.54 -4.16
CA VAL A 156 11.54 -2.41 -4.61
C VAL A 156 11.16 -3.89 -4.47
N ASN A 157 10.60 -4.29 -3.32
CA ASN A 157 10.17 -5.66 -3.08
C ASN A 157 9.07 -6.10 -4.06
N LEU A 158 8.13 -5.21 -4.38
CA LEU A 158 7.07 -5.44 -5.36
C LEU A 158 7.66 -5.63 -6.77
N ILE A 159 8.58 -4.76 -7.20
CA ILE A 159 9.24 -4.80 -8.51
C ILE A 159 10.09 -6.07 -8.67
N LYS A 160 10.60 -6.64 -7.57
CA LYS A 160 11.31 -7.93 -7.57
C LYS A 160 10.42 -9.13 -7.88
N THR A 161 9.09 -9.00 -7.85
CA THR A 161 8.21 -10.15 -8.11
C THR A 161 8.11 -10.46 -9.61
N ALA A 162 8.08 -11.75 -9.96
CA ALA A 162 7.92 -12.19 -11.35
C ALA A 162 6.64 -11.64 -11.99
N ALA A 163 5.54 -11.61 -11.23
CA ALA A 163 4.26 -11.09 -11.69
C ALA A 163 4.37 -9.64 -12.19
N VAL A 164 5.02 -8.77 -11.42
CA VAL A 164 5.16 -7.35 -11.76
C VAL A 164 6.13 -7.15 -12.91
N GLN A 165 7.28 -7.84 -12.94
CA GLN A 165 8.24 -7.74 -14.04
C GLN A 165 7.64 -8.19 -15.37
N LYS A 166 6.93 -9.32 -15.38
CA LYS A 166 6.24 -9.81 -16.57
C LYS A 166 5.16 -8.84 -17.04
N ALA A 167 4.31 -8.36 -16.13
CA ALA A 167 3.25 -7.42 -16.49
C ALA A 167 3.79 -6.07 -16.96
N TYR A 168 4.94 -5.61 -16.45
CA TYR A 168 5.64 -4.44 -16.98
C TYR A 168 6.05 -4.64 -18.44
N ARG A 169 6.73 -5.75 -18.76
CA ARG A 169 7.15 -6.07 -20.13
C ARG A 169 5.96 -6.21 -21.09
N ASP A 170 4.95 -6.97 -20.68
CA ASP A 170 3.86 -7.38 -21.55
C ASP A 170 2.83 -6.27 -21.80
N ARG A 171 2.64 -5.37 -20.83
CA ARG A 171 1.55 -4.37 -20.88
C ARG A 171 1.81 -3.05 -20.18
N GLY A 172 3.05 -2.79 -19.77
CA GLY A 172 3.46 -1.50 -19.20
C GLY A 172 2.90 -1.19 -17.83
N LEU A 173 2.65 -2.24 -16.97
CA LEU A 173 2.24 -2.04 -15.58
C LEU A 173 3.23 -1.12 -14.86
N LYS A 174 2.73 -0.18 -14.03
CA LYS A 174 3.56 0.77 -13.28
C LYS A 174 3.33 0.65 -11.78
N VAL A 175 4.40 0.91 -11.01
CA VAL A 175 4.40 0.94 -9.55
C VAL A 175 4.63 2.37 -9.07
N TYR A 176 3.89 2.77 -8.04
CA TYR A 176 3.98 4.09 -7.41
C TYR A 176 4.18 3.94 -5.91
N GLY A 177 4.93 4.86 -5.32
CA GLY A 177 5.08 4.99 -3.88
C GLY A 177 4.50 6.31 -3.40
N TRP A 178 3.50 6.25 -2.53
CA TRP A 178 2.85 7.43 -1.95
C TRP A 178 2.95 7.44 -0.44
N VAL A 179 2.89 8.63 0.13
CA VAL A 179 2.70 8.83 1.56
C VAL A 179 1.49 9.72 1.79
N PHE A 180 0.56 9.25 2.60
CA PHE A 180 -0.56 10.06 3.06
C PHE A 180 -0.16 10.84 4.32
N ASP A 181 -0.29 12.14 4.27
CA ASP A 181 -0.09 12.99 5.43
C ASP A 181 -1.38 13.11 6.22
N VAL A 182 -1.47 12.40 7.34
CA VAL A 182 -2.65 12.39 8.22
C VAL A 182 -2.94 13.76 8.89
N HIS A 183 -1.99 14.69 8.86
CA HIS A 183 -2.16 16.01 9.44
C HIS A 183 -2.75 17.01 8.46
N THR A 184 -2.46 16.85 7.16
CA THR A 184 -2.90 17.78 6.11
C THR A 184 -3.91 17.17 5.14
N GLY A 185 -4.11 15.85 5.18
CA GLY A 185 -4.96 15.12 4.23
C GLY A 185 -4.38 15.00 2.83
N ARG A 186 -3.09 15.29 2.64
CA ARG A 186 -2.45 15.29 1.32
C ARG A 186 -1.79 13.95 1.01
N LEU A 187 -1.94 13.51 -0.25
CA LEU A 187 -1.12 12.46 -0.84
C LEU A 187 0.16 13.07 -1.41
N ILE A 188 1.30 12.47 -1.05
CA ILE A 188 2.64 12.86 -1.50
C ILE A 188 3.18 11.73 -2.35
N ASP A 189 3.48 12.02 -3.62
CA ASP A 189 4.13 11.10 -4.54
C ASP A 189 5.64 11.13 -4.35
N LEU A 190 6.23 9.98 -3.97
CA LEU A 190 7.66 9.83 -3.74
C LEU A 190 8.49 9.73 -5.03
N LYS A 191 7.84 9.78 -6.21
CA LYS A 191 8.51 9.73 -7.52
C LYS A 191 9.44 8.51 -7.67
N ILE A 192 8.89 7.32 -7.40
CA ILE A 192 9.65 6.07 -7.52
C ILE A 192 10.17 5.91 -8.95
N ASP A 193 11.49 5.80 -9.08
CA ASP A 193 12.14 5.48 -10.36
C ASP A 193 12.03 3.97 -10.63
N PHE A 194 10.90 3.56 -11.18
CA PHE A 194 10.61 2.16 -11.49
C PHE A 194 11.68 1.56 -12.43
N GLU A 195 12.03 2.28 -13.48
CA GLU A 195 12.95 1.78 -14.52
C GLU A 195 14.37 1.65 -13.99
N GLY A 196 14.85 2.62 -13.22
CA GLY A 196 16.14 2.57 -12.56
C GLY A 196 16.23 1.43 -11.56
N ILE A 197 15.20 1.23 -10.75
CA ILE A 197 15.11 0.11 -9.79
C ILE A 197 15.12 -1.23 -10.54
N LEU A 198 14.28 -1.39 -11.58
CA LEU A 198 14.20 -2.62 -12.35
C LEU A 198 15.55 -2.93 -13.01
N LYS A 199 16.21 -1.93 -13.61
CA LYS A 199 17.54 -2.10 -14.19
C LYS A 199 18.54 -2.60 -13.17
N GLY A 200 18.60 -2.01 -11.97
CA GLY A 200 19.48 -2.44 -10.90
C GLY A 200 19.18 -3.88 -10.43
N ILE A 201 17.92 -4.29 -10.39
CA ILE A 201 17.52 -5.65 -10.08
C ILE A 201 18.02 -6.61 -11.18
N MET A 202 17.84 -6.25 -12.44
CA MET A 202 18.24 -7.08 -13.60
C MET A 202 19.75 -7.22 -13.75
N GLU A 203 20.57 -6.37 -13.14
CA GLU A 203 22.03 -6.57 -13.05
C GLU A 203 22.40 -7.80 -12.18
N ILE A 204 21.52 -8.19 -11.26
CA ILE A 204 21.73 -9.34 -10.35
C ILE A 204 21.00 -10.57 -10.90
N TYR A 205 19.75 -10.41 -11.29
CA TYR A 205 18.91 -11.46 -11.88
C TYR A 205 17.75 -10.87 -12.67
N HIS A 206 17.23 -11.64 -13.62
CA HIS A 206 15.98 -11.33 -14.32
C HIS A 206 15.05 -12.54 -14.28
N LEU A 207 13.76 -12.26 -14.24
CA LEU A 207 12.71 -13.26 -14.23
C LEU A 207 12.05 -13.26 -15.62
N ASP A 208 12.19 -14.37 -16.34
CA ASP A 208 11.63 -14.57 -17.68
C ASP A 208 10.17 -14.98 -17.63
#